data_013a3d7b28c31d277b36a226fed89ed2
#
_entry.id   013a3d7b28c31d277b36a226fed89ed2
#
_cell.length_a   1.000
_cell.length_b   1.000
_cell.length_c   1.000
_cell.angle_alpha   90.00
_cell.angle_beta   90.00
_cell.angle_gamma   90.00
#
_symmetry.space_group_name_H-M   'P 1'
#
loop_
_entity.id
_entity.type
_entity.pdbx_description
1 polymer ?
#
loop_
_entity_poly.entity_id
_entity_poly.type
_entity_poly.pdbx_seq_one_letter_code
_entity_poly.pdbx_strand_id
1 'polypeptide(L)'
;MTCSIGIYVFDDVEVLDVTGLYEVFTCATRIGAQEIPDASPFRVRTIGRTSTLLRARAGLTVFPEADFASVDIDVLIVPGGVIDTELDRLDVTAWIARIARDCELVAAIGTGAFLLTQAGLLNGQQVTAQPPIVASTSRFPELQIEGKRHLAQNGAVVAAGGGTAGIDLALHLVERLAGRKLAQATTRHLDYAWAGDENDRHG
;
A
#
# COMPACT_ATOMS: atom_id res chain seq x y z
N MET A 1 -8.47 15.70 -11.57
CA MET A 1 -7.23 15.89 -10.76
C MET A 1 -6.46 14.59 -10.78
N THR A 2 -5.13 14.62 -10.75
CA THR A 2 -4.27 13.44 -10.65
C THR A 2 -4.04 13.11 -9.18
N CYS A 3 -4.35 11.89 -8.76
CA CYS A 3 -4.11 11.44 -7.39
C CYS A 3 -2.64 10.95 -7.25
N SER A 4 -1.91 11.50 -6.30
CA SER A 4 -0.49 11.21 -6.05
C SER A 4 -0.35 10.08 -5.05
N ILE A 5 0.16 8.93 -5.50
CA ILE A 5 0.34 7.71 -4.69
C ILE A 5 1.81 7.61 -4.27
N GLY A 6 2.07 7.53 -2.97
CA GLY A 6 3.39 7.28 -2.42
C GLY A 6 3.49 5.87 -1.84
N ILE A 7 4.44 5.07 -2.33
CA ILE A 7 4.74 3.75 -1.80
C ILE A 7 6.05 3.84 -1.01
N TYR A 8 5.98 3.63 0.31
CA TYR A 8 7.17 3.63 1.15
C TYR A 8 8.06 2.42 0.84
N VAL A 9 9.36 2.62 0.63
CA VAL A 9 10.32 1.56 0.36
C VAL A 9 11.50 1.64 1.32
N PHE A 10 11.95 0.47 1.79
CA PHE A 10 13.00 0.32 2.79
C PHE A 10 13.80 -0.96 2.54
N ASP A 11 14.94 -1.13 3.22
CA ASP A 11 15.72 -2.37 3.12
C ASP A 11 14.90 -3.57 3.63
N ASP A 12 14.94 -4.69 2.90
CA ASP A 12 14.14 -5.90 3.13
C ASP A 12 12.62 -5.72 2.96
N VAL A 13 12.15 -4.67 2.25
CA VAL A 13 10.76 -4.54 1.82
C VAL A 13 10.35 -5.73 0.95
N GLU A 14 9.12 -6.20 1.08
CA GLU A 14 8.58 -7.27 0.23
C GLU A 14 8.38 -6.78 -1.21
N VAL A 15 9.07 -7.41 -2.17
CA VAL A 15 9.10 -6.97 -3.58
C VAL A 15 7.71 -6.89 -4.18
N LEU A 16 6.87 -7.91 -3.95
CA LEU A 16 5.54 -7.97 -4.55
C LEU A 16 4.61 -6.90 -3.98
N ASP A 17 4.77 -6.56 -2.69
CA ASP A 17 3.98 -5.51 -2.05
C ASP A 17 4.31 -4.10 -2.60
N VAL A 18 5.48 -3.92 -3.23
CA VAL A 18 5.85 -2.68 -3.92
C VAL A 18 5.47 -2.75 -5.39
N THR A 19 5.98 -3.77 -6.12
CA THR A 19 5.86 -3.84 -7.58
C THR A 19 4.44 -4.15 -8.04
N GLY A 20 3.69 -4.96 -7.28
CA GLY A 20 2.30 -5.27 -7.58
C GLY A 20 1.40 -4.03 -7.52
N LEU A 21 1.57 -3.21 -6.48
CA LEU A 21 0.87 -1.93 -6.36
C LEU A 21 1.26 -0.96 -7.48
N TYR A 22 2.57 -0.80 -7.68
CA TYR A 22 3.11 0.10 -8.69
C TYR A 22 2.55 -0.20 -10.07
N GLU A 23 2.53 -1.50 -10.45
CA GLU A 23 1.99 -1.93 -11.74
C GLU A 23 0.48 -1.70 -11.85
N VAL A 24 -0.32 -2.00 -10.82
CA VAL A 24 -1.78 -1.78 -10.86
C VAL A 24 -2.11 -0.31 -11.12
N PHE A 25 -1.52 0.62 -10.37
CA PHE A 25 -1.80 2.05 -10.54
C PHE A 25 -1.27 2.60 -11.86
N THR A 26 -0.08 2.18 -12.30
CA THR A 26 0.48 2.62 -13.58
C THR A 26 -0.29 2.04 -14.76
N CYS A 27 -0.77 0.79 -14.65
CA CYS A 27 -1.67 0.18 -15.63
C CYS A 27 -2.99 0.95 -15.70
N ALA A 28 -3.63 1.24 -14.56
CA ALA A 28 -4.85 2.04 -14.50
C ALA A 28 -4.65 3.42 -15.14
N THR A 29 -3.49 4.04 -14.92
CA THR A 29 -3.15 5.34 -15.53
C THR A 29 -3.04 5.22 -17.05
N ARG A 30 -2.36 4.19 -17.57
CA ARG A 30 -2.26 3.95 -19.03
C ARG A 30 -3.63 3.73 -19.68
N ILE A 31 -4.51 2.99 -19.02
CA ILE A 31 -5.88 2.74 -19.50
C ILE A 31 -6.71 4.02 -19.46
N GLY A 32 -6.67 4.78 -18.37
CA GLY A 32 -7.41 6.03 -18.24
C GLY A 32 -7.02 7.06 -19.30
N ALA A 33 -5.73 7.15 -19.62
CA ALA A 33 -5.22 8.02 -20.69
C ALA A 33 -5.69 7.63 -22.11
N GLN A 34 -6.05 6.37 -22.33
CA GLN A 34 -6.63 5.93 -23.61
C GLN A 34 -8.10 6.37 -23.76
N GLU A 35 -8.86 6.42 -22.66
CA GLU A 35 -10.26 6.84 -22.70
C GLU A 35 -10.39 8.37 -22.75
N ILE A 36 -9.54 9.08 -22.02
CA ILE A 36 -9.55 10.56 -21.95
C ILE A 36 -8.11 11.02 -22.17
N PRO A 37 -7.78 11.57 -23.36
CA PRO A 37 -6.46 12.14 -23.64
C PRO A 37 -6.08 13.16 -22.53
N ASP A 38 -4.82 13.12 -22.11
CA ASP A 38 -4.25 13.92 -21.03
C ASP A 38 -4.79 13.62 -19.60
N ALA A 39 -5.70 12.66 -19.44
CA ALA A 39 -6.08 12.19 -18.12
C ALA A 39 -4.99 11.28 -17.55
N SER A 40 -4.47 11.66 -16.39
CA SER A 40 -3.54 10.86 -15.61
C SER A 40 -4.18 10.64 -14.23
N PRO A 41 -5.01 9.59 -14.05
CA PRO A 41 -5.72 9.38 -12.79
C PRO A 41 -4.77 9.23 -11.60
N PHE A 42 -3.61 8.60 -11.82
CA PHE A 42 -2.63 8.38 -10.75
C PHE A 42 -1.23 8.80 -11.18
N ARG A 43 -0.47 9.29 -10.20
CA ARG A 43 0.97 9.47 -10.25
C ARG A 43 1.59 8.67 -9.12
N VAL A 44 2.27 7.58 -9.44
CA VAL A 44 2.88 6.69 -8.44
C VAL A 44 4.34 7.04 -8.28
N ARG A 45 4.82 7.06 -7.02
CA ARG A 45 6.25 7.22 -6.70
C ARG A 45 6.63 6.31 -5.54
N THR A 46 7.85 5.77 -5.62
CA THR A 46 8.49 5.12 -4.49
C THR A 46 9.18 6.16 -3.60
N ILE A 47 9.01 6.03 -2.28
CA ILE A 47 9.52 6.98 -1.30
C ILE A 47 10.44 6.24 -0.34
N GLY A 48 11.71 6.60 -0.30
CA GLY A 48 12.65 6.12 0.71
C GLY A 48 12.81 7.09 1.87
N ARG A 49 13.40 6.64 2.97
CA ARG A 49 13.82 7.53 4.05
C ARG A 49 14.81 8.59 3.56
N THR A 50 15.67 8.17 2.65
CA THR A 50 16.66 8.98 1.92
C THR A 50 16.68 8.54 0.47
N SER A 51 17.22 9.39 -0.43
CA SER A 51 17.41 9.07 -1.85
C SER A 51 18.67 8.22 -2.05
N THR A 52 18.71 7.04 -1.39
CA THR A 52 19.82 6.08 -1.50
C THR A 52 19.31 4.72 -1.96
N LEU A 53 20.23 3.95 -2.55
CA LEU A 53 19.95 2.60 -3.01
C LEU A 53 19.52 1.72 -1.84
N LEU A 54 18.42 0.97 -2.02
CA LEU A 54 17.87 0.03 -1.06
C LEU A 54 17.97 -1.40 -1.60
N ARG A 55 18.06 -2.36 -0.72
CA ARG A 55 17.94 -3.78 -1.03
C ARG A 55 16.62 -4.33 -0.53
N ALA A 56 15.69 -4.55 -1.43
CA ALA A 56 14.46 -5.28 -1.12
C ALA A 56 14.76 -6.74 -0.81
N ARG A 57 13.80 -7.46 -0.27
CA ARG A 57 13.93 -8.86 0.12
C ARG A 57 14.44 -9.71 -1.05
N ALA A 58 15.29 -10.70 -0.74
CA ALA A 58 16.01 -11.52 -1.72
C ALA A 58 16.97 -10.76 -2.67
N GLY A 59 17.28 -9.49 -2.38
CA GLY A 59 18.39 -8.77 -2.98
C GLY A 59 18.06 -7.93 -4.20
N LEU A 60 16.79 -7.77 -4.58
CA LEU A 60 16.39 -6.81 -5.62
C LEU A 60 16.77 -5.40 -5.16
N THR A 61 17.49 -4.69 -6.04
CA THR A 61 17.93 -3.32 -5.77
C THR A 61 16.87 -2.33 -6.24
N VAL A 62 16.49 -1.40 -5.36
CA VAL A 62 15.51 -0.34 -5.62
C VAL A 62 16.14 1.02 -5.34
N PHE A 63 15.96 1.97 -6.24
CA PHE A 63 16.29 3.37 -6.00
C PHE A 63 14.99 4.16 -5.84
N PRO A 64 14.73 4.78 -4.66
CA PRO A 64 13.51 5.55 -4.44
C PRO A 64 13.45 6.78 -5.33
N GLU A 65 12.27 7.10 -5.87
CA GLU A 65 12.05 8.29 -6.71
C GLU A 65 11.92 9.58 -5.89
N ALA A 66 11.65 9.45 -4.59
CA ALA A 66 11.53 10.57 -3.66
C ALA A 66 12.02 10.15 -2.27
N ASP A 67 12.22 11.12 -1.39
CA ASP A 67 12.54 10.92 0.01
C ASP A 67 11.57 11.68 0.94
N PHE A 68 11.76 11.53 2.25
CA PHE A 68 10.90 12.13 3.27
C PHE A 68 10.84 13.67 3.24
N ALA A 69 11.83 14.33 2.63
CA ALA A 69 11.93 15.79 2.59
C ALA A 69 11.15 16.41 1.42
N SER A 70 10.92 15.63 0.34
CA SER A 70 10.46 16.15 -0.95
C SER A 70 9.17 15.52 -1.47
N VAL A 71 8.31 15.01 -0.57
CA VAL A 71 7.11 14.29 -1.00
C VAL A 71 5.83 15.05 -0.68
N ASP A 72 4.96 15.14 -1.68
CA ASP A 72 3.58 15.58 -1.61
C ASP A 72 2.71 14.49 -2.24
N ILE A 73 1.84 13.86 -1.43
CA ILE A 73 1.05 12.69 -1.80
C ILE A 73 -0.35 12.75 -1.20
N ASP A 74 -1.32 12.27 -1.96
CA ASP A 74 -2.72 12.13 -1.52
C ASP A 74 -2.96 10.78 -0.83
N VAL A 75 -2.19 9.75 -1.22
CA VAL A 75 -2.29 8.40 -0.67
C VAL A 75 -0.91 7.89 -0.27
N LEU A 76 -0.78 7.44 0.99
CA LEU A 76 0.39 6.73 1.48
C LEU A 76 0.13 5.23 1.53
N ILE A 77 1.02 4.43 0.95
CA ILE A 77 0.98 2.96 1.07
C ILE A 77 2.26 2.48 1.75
N VAL A 78 2.10 1.70 2.83
CA VAL A 78 3.20 1.13 3.60
C VAL A 78 3.22 -0.39 3.37
N PRO A 79 4.17 -0.91 2.57
CA PRO A 79 4.32 -2.33 2.27
C PRO A 79 4.80 -3.15 3.46
N GLY A 80 4.70 -4.47 3.34
CA GLY A 80 5.32 -5.42 4.24
C GLY A 80 6.79 -5.66 3.95
N GLY A 81 7.40 -6.48 4.79
CA GLY A 81 8.81 -6.86 4.72
C GLY A 81 9.37 -7.27 6.08
N VAL A 82 10.69 -7.24 6.23
CA VAL A 82 11.38 -7.36 7.52
C VAL A 82 11.47 -5.95 8.12
N ILE A 83 10.60 -5.65 9.06
CA ILE A 83 10.35 -4.28 9.54
C ILE A 83 11.01 -3.93 10.86
N ASP A 84 11.74 -4.87 11.50
CA ASP A 84 12.28 -4.64 12.84
C ASP A 84 13.16 -3.38 12.91
N THR A 85 14.03 -3.20 11.92
CA THR A 85 14.87 -2.00 11.81
C THR A 85 14.04 -0.73 11.62
N GLU A 86 12.95 -0.81 10.84
CA GLU A 86 12.07 0.34 10.58
C GLU A 86 11.24 0.71 11.81
N LEU A 87 10.81 -0.27 12.61
CA LEU A 87 10.12 -0.04 13.89
C LEU A 87 11.00 0.67 14.92
N ASP A 88 12.31 0.43 14.90
CA ASP A 88 13.26 1.08 15.81
C ASP A 88 13.68 2.49 15.35
N ARG A 89 13.31 2.89 14.12
CA ARG A 89 13.59 4.21 13.57
C ARG A 89 12.47 5.21 13.89
N LEU A 90 12.68 6.03 14.91
CA LEU A 90 11.70 7.04 15.34
C LEU A 90 11.38 8.08 14.24
N ASP A 91 12.34 8.38 13.36
CA ASP A 91 12.14 9.30 12.25
C ASP A 91 11.19 8.74 11.19
N VAL A 92 11.19 7.41 10.95
CA VAL A 92 10.25 6.74 10.05
C VAL A 92 8.82 6.83 10.59
N THR A 93 8.60 6.41 11.83
CA THR A 93 7.27 6.43 12.43
C THR A 93 6.72 7.84 12.61
N ALA A 94 7.58 8.81 12.94
CA ALA A 94 7.22 10.22 13.01
C ALA A 94 6.86 10.79 11.63
N TRP A 95 7.58 10.40 10.57
CA TRP A 95 7.27 10.80 9.20
C TRP A 95 5.92 10.23 8.76
N ILE A 96 5.67 8.92 8.98
CA ILE A 96 4.38 8.28 8.66
C ILE A 96 3.24 9.02 9.37
N ALA A 97 3.37 9.28 10.69
CA ALA A 97 2.35 9.98 11.47
C ALA A 97 2.10 11.41 10.97
N ARG A 98 3.13 12.09 10.49
CA ARG A 98 3.03 13.44 9.96
C ARG A 98 2.34 13.47 8.60
N ILE A 99 2.84 12.67 7.64
CA ILE A 99 2.33 12.69 6.27
C ILE A 99 0.89 12.17 6.19
N ALA A 100 0.52 11.22 7.04
CA ALA A 100 -0.83 10.66 7.11
C ALA A 100 -1.91 11.70 7.44
N ARG A 101 -1.57 12.83 8.05
CA ARG A 101 -2.52 13.92 8.36
C ARG A 101 -2.98 14.66 7.12
N ASP A 102 -2.11 14.72 6.11
CA ASP A 102 -2.34 15.45 4.88
C ASP A 102 -2.84 14.51 3.76
N CYS A 103 -2.71 13.19 3.94
CA CYS A 103 -3.21 12.18 3.02
C CYS A 103 -4.73 12.00 3.13
N GLU A 104 -5.40 11.88 1.97
CA GLU A 104 -6.80 11.45 1.90
C GLU A 104 -6.97 10.00 2.38
N LEU A 105 -5.93 9.17 2.16
CA LEU A 105 -5.96 7.76 2.49
C LEU A 105 -4.57 7.22 2.85
N VAL A 106 -4.54 6.33 3.85
CA VAL A 106 -3.34 5.57 4.23
C VAL A 106 -3.64 4.08 4.13
N ALA A 107 -2.75 3.34 3.49
CA ALA A 107 -2.91 1.90 3.35
C ALA A 107 -1.68 1.15 3.86
N ALA A 108 -1.90 -0.07 4.36
CA ALA A 108 -0.84 -0.98 4.76
C ALA A 108 -1.02 -2.36 4.16
N ILE A 109 0.09 -3.06 3.91
CA ILE A 109 0.10 -4.44 3.46
C ILE A 109 0.96 -5.26 4.41
N GLY A 110 0.43 -6.41 4.84
CA GLY A 110 1.15 -7.35 5.68
C GLY A 110 1.74 -6.68 6.93
N THR A 111 3.05 -6.81 7.12
CA THR A 111 3.77 -6.23 8.27
C THR A 111 3.81 -4.70 8.27
N GLY A 112 3.53 -4.04 7.17
CA GLY A 112 3.40 -2.58 7.12
C GLY A 112 2.36 -2.02 8.09
N ALA A 113 1.36 -2.83 8.44
CA ALA A 113 0.36 -2.46 9.45
C ALA A 113 0.97 -2.17 10.83
N PHE A 114 2.07 -2.82 11.19
CA PHE A 114 2.76 -2.55 12.46
C PHE A 114 3.44 -1.17 12.47
N LEU A 115 3.95 -0.71 11.32
CA LEU A 115 4.49 0.64 11.18
C LEU A 115 3.38 1.69 11.33
N LEU A 116 2.18 1.44 10.79
CA LEU A 116 1.03 2.30 10.99
C LEU A 116 0.57 2.31 12.46
N THR A 117 0.63 1.15 13.14
CA THR A 117 0.31 1.07 14.57
C THR A 117 1.31 1.84 15.40
N GLN A 118 2.61 1.66 15.14
CA GLN A 118 3.68 2.41 15.82
C GLN A 118 3.53 3.93 15.60
N ALA A 119 3.02 4.34 14.44
CA ALA A 119 2.70 5.73 14.12
C ALA A 119 1.38 6.23 14.74
N GLY A 120 0.65 5.37 15.49
CA GLY A 120 -0.61 5.72 16.16
C GLY A 120 -1.85 5.73 15.26
N LEU A 121 -1.77 5.18 14.05
CA LEU A 121 -2.85 5.25 13.07
C LEU A 121 -3.84 4.07 13.13
N LEU A 122 -3.47 2.97 13.80
CA LEU A 122 -4.27 1.73 13.90
C LEU A 122 -4.59 1.32 15.34
N ASN A 123 -4.57 2.23 16.28
CA ASN A 123 -4.81 1.92 17.70
C ASN A 123 -6.19 1.29 17.92
N GLY A 124 -6.23 0.07 18.48
CA GLY A 124 -7.46 -0.65 18.81
C GLY A 124 -8.24 -1.19 17.59
N GLN A 125 -7.62 -1.26 16.42
CA GLN A 125 -8.27 -1.71 15.19
C GLN A 125 -7.90 -3.14 14.81
N GLN A 126 -8.80 -3.79 14.07
CA GLN A 126 -8.52 -5.07 13.43
C GLN A 126 -7.61 -4.88 12.22
N VAL A 127 -6.56 -5.67 12.13
CA VAL A 127 -5.63 -5.68 10.99
C VAL A 127 -5.58 -7.07 10.40
N THR A 128 -5.51 -7.13 9.09
CA THR A 128 -5.32 -8.40 8.39
C THR A 128 -3.82 -8.61 8.16
N ALA A 129 -3.27 -9.69 8.75
CA ALA A 129 -1.90 -10.12 8.48
C ALA A 129 -1.82 -11.65 8.36
N GLN A 130 -0.93 -12.17 7.52
CA GLN A 130 -0.72 -13.61 7.39
C GLN A 130 0.26 -14.12 8.45
N PRO A 131 0.04 -15.29 9.06
CA PRO A 131 1.08 -15.97 9.82
C PRO A 131 2.24 -16.41 8.88
N PRO A 132 3.53 -16.33 9.29
CA PRO A 132 4.05 -16.24 10.64
C PRO A 132 4.69 -14.88 10.95
N ILE A 133 3.90 -13.92 11.36
CA ILE A 133 4.37 -12.58 11.76
C ILE A 133 4.54 -12.53 13.30
N VAL A 134 4.66 -13.70 13.91
CA VAL A 134 4.53 -13.91 15.37
C VAL A 134 5.54 -13.12 16.21
N ALA A 135 6.74 -12.82 15.69
CA ALA A 135 7.74 -12.09 16.47
C ALA A 135 7.37 -10.60 16.64
N SER A 136 6.83 -9.97 15.60
CA SER A 136 6.41 -8.56 15.65
C SER A 136 5.09 -8.35 16.40
N THR A 137 4.20 -9.37 16.47
CA THR A 137 2.91 -9.28 17.18
C THR A 137 3.07 -9.14 18.68
N SER A 138 4.13 -9.66 19.27
CA SER A 138 4.40 -9.50 20.70
C SER A 138 4.65 -8.04 21.11
N ARG A 139 5.04 -7.18 20.18
CA ARG A 139 5.23 -5.73 20.41
C ARG A 139 3.91 -4.95 20.38
N PHE A 140 2.84 -5.53 19.80
CA PHE A 140 1.54 -4.88 19.61
C PHE A 140 0.40 -5.82 20.03
N PRO A 141 0.27 -6.14 21.33
CA PRO A 141 -0.71 -7.11 21.82
C PRO A 141 -2.17 -6.66 21.64
N GLU A 142 -2.40 -5.37 21.41
CA GLU A 142 -3.72 -4.79 21.14
C GLU A 142 -4.21 -4.97 19.71
N LEU A 143 -3.32 -5.39 18.77
CA LEU A 143 -3.71 -5.65 17.39
C LEU A 143 -4.41 -6.99 17.25
N GLN A 144 -5.64 -6.95 16.78
CA GLN A 144 -6.37 -8.15 16.42
C GLN A 144 -6.01 -8.53 14.98
N ILE A 145 -5.25 -9.62 14.82
CA ILE A 145 -4.80 -10.11 13.51
C ILE A 145 -5.76 -11.18 13.04
N GLU A 146 -6.46 -10.92 11.94
CA GLU A 146 -7.28 -11.91 11.25
C GLU A 146 -6.54 -12.46 10.03
N GLY A 147 -6.35 -13.79 9.98
CA GLY A 147 -5.57 -14.49 8.94
C GLY A 147 -6.28 -14.69 7.61
N LYS A 148 -7.21 -13.81 7.21
CA LYS A 148 -7.93 -13.89 5.93
C LYS A 148 -7.53 -12.75 4.99
N ARG A 149 -7.68 -12.97 3.67
CA ARG A 149 -7.52 -11.96 2.60
C ARG A 149 -8.58 -10.86 2.67
N HIS A 150 -8.83 -10.26 3.82
CA HIS A 150 -9.83 -9.23 3.94
C HIS A 150 -9.15 -7.86 3.98
N LEU A 151 -9.76 -6.93 3.26
CA LEU A 151 -9.49 -5.51 3.44
C LEU A 151 -10.17 -5.10 4.75
N ALA A 152 -9.37 -4.74 5.75
CA ALA A 152 -9.88 -4.06 6.92
C ALA A 152 -9.85 -2.56 6.63
N GLN A 153 -11.00 -1.91 6.71
CA GLN A 153 -11.11 -0.47 6.49
C GLN A 153 -11.68 0.21 7.73
N ASN A 154 -11.01 1.25 8.20
CA ASN A 154 -11.52 2.14 9.22
C ASN A 154 -11.28 3.59 8.80
N GLY A 155 -12.32 4.24 8.30
CA GLY A 155 -12.24 5.61 7.81
C GLY A 155 -11.28 5.75 6.62
N ALA A 156 -10.20 6.51 6.83
CA ALA A 156 -9.15 6.75 5.83
C ALA A 156 -8.02 5.70 5.85
N VAL A 157 -8.06 4.71 6.75
CA VAL A 157 -7.01 3.68 6.83
C VAL A 157 -7.54 2.36 6.29
N VAL A 158 -6.78 1.72 5.40
CA VAL A 158 -7.09 0.42 4.79
C VAL A 158 -5.91 -0.52 5.01
N ALA A 159 -6.16 -1.75 5.41
CA ALA A 159 -5.12 -2.76 5.58
C ALA A 159 -5.47 -4.03 4.81
N ALA A 160 -4.46 -4.66 4.20
CA ALA A 160 -4.57 -5.93 3.49
C ALA A 160 -3.51 -6.92 3.99
N GLY A 161 -3.77 -8.22 3.78
CA GLY A 161 -2.74 -9.25 3.95
C GLY A 161 -1.56 -9.04 2.97
N GLY A 162 -0.46 -9.77 3.18
CA GLY A 162 0.71 -9.68 2.30
C GLY A 162 0.55 -10.41 0.97
N GLY A 163 1.52 -10.23 0.08
CA GLY A 163 1.60 -10.90 -1.22
C GLY A 163 0.52 -10.41 -2.19
N THR A 164 -0.22 -11.34 -2.82
CA THR A 164 -1.25 -10.98 -3.82
C THR A 164 -2.41 -10.15 -3.28
N ALA A 165 -2.63 -10.12 -1.95
CA ALA A 165 -3.62 -9.24 -1.34
C ALA A 165 -3.29 -7.74 -1.55
N GLY A 166 -2.03 -7.40 -1.81
CA GLY A 166 -1.63 -6.05 -2.21
C GLY A 166 -2.21 -5.64 -3.57
N ILE A 167 -2.32 -6.58 -4.52
CA ILE A 167 -2.96 -6.35 -5.82
C ILE A 167 -4.46 -6.06 -5.63
N ASP A 168 -5.13 -6.90 -4.82
CA ASP A 168 -6.55 -6.69 -4.48
C ASP A 168 -6.76 -5.31 -3.82
N LEU A 169 -5.87 -4.92 -2.90
CA LEU A 169 -5.89 -3.61 -2.28
C LEU A 169 -5.74 -2.49 -3.33
N ALA A 170 -4.76 -2.59 -4.22
CA ALA A 170 -4.55 -1.57 -5.25
C ALA A 170 -5.77 -1.43 -6.17
N LEU A 171 -6.38 -2.54 -6.61
CA LEU A 171 -7.60 -2.53 -7.41
C LEU A 171 -8.78 -1.91 -6.66
N HIS A 172 -8.93 -2.22 -5.36
CA HIS A 172 -9.92 -1.57 -4.51
C HIS A 172 -9.69 -0.05 -4.41
N LEU A 173 -8.45 0.39 -4.28
CA LEU A 173 -8.12 1.81 -4.27
C LEU A 173 -8.37 2.48 -5.63
N VAL A 174 -8.08 1.81 -6.75
CA VAL A 174 -8.44 2.30 -8.09
C VAL A 174 -9.95 2.46 -8.20
N GLU A 175 -10.75 1.48 -7.73
CA GLU A 175 -12.21 1.58 -7.70
C GLU A 175 -12.68 2.78 -6.89
N ARG A 176 -12.15 2.95 -5.68
CA ARG A 176 -12.54 4.01 -4.76
C ARG A 176 -12.19 5.41 -5.26
N LEU A 177 -11.01 5.57 -5.87
CA LEU A 177 -10.45 6.88 -6.25
C LEU A 177 -10.79 7.30 -7.69
N ALA A 178 -10.98 6.32 -8.59
CA ALA A 178 -11.19 6.58 -10.02
C ALA A 178 -12.37 5.81 -10.63
N GLY A 179 -13.09 5.05 -9.81
CA GLY A 179 -14.33 4.39 -10.19
C GLY A 179 -14.17 2.95 -10.68
N ARG A 180 -15.25 2.17 -10.51
CA ARG A 180 -15.33 0.73 -10.79
C ARG A 180 -14.97 0.39 -12.25
N LYS A 181 -15.38 1.21 -13.20
CA LYS A 181 -15.11 0.97 -14.63
C LYS A 181 -13.61 0.87 -14.91
N LEU A 182 -12.82 1.78 -14.32
CA LEU A 182 -11.36 1.77 -14.47
C LEU A 182 -10.74 0.58 -13.76
N ALA A 183 -11.18 0.25 -12.55
CA ALA A 183 -10.70 -0.93 -11.81
C ALA A 183 -10.92 -2.22 -12.61
N GLN A 184 -12.12 -2.44 -13.14
CA GLN A 184 -12.45 -3.60 -13.99
C GLN A 184 -11.64 -3.64 -15.29
N ALA A 185 -11.41 -2.49 -15.94
CA ALA A 185 -10.57 -2.42 -17.13
C ALA A 185 -9.12 -2.80 -16.81
N THR A 186 -8.61 -2.32 -15.67
CA THR A 186 -7.28 -2.67 -15.16
C THR A 186 -7.16 -4.15 -14.85
N THR A 187 -8.15 -4.74 -14.19
CA THR A 187 -8.23 -6.18 -13.88
C THR A 187 -8.16 -7.03 -15.15
N ARG A 188 -8.95 -6.68 -16.16
CA ARG A 188 -8.92 -7.39 -17.45
C ARG A 188 -7.58 -7.27 -18.18
N HIS A 189 -6.95 -6.09 -18.12
CA HIS A 189 -5.64 -5.87 -18.74
C HIS A 189 -4.53 -6.69 -18.08
N LEU A 190 -4.61 -6.83 -16.75
CA LEU A 190 -3.64 -7.61 -15.96
C LEU A 190 -3.92 -9.12 -15.98
N ASP A 191 -5.01 -9.57 -16.59
CA ASP A 191 -5.51 -10.97 -16.55
C ASP A 191 -5.57 -11.50 -15.10
N TYR A 192 -6.06 -10.67 -14.20
CA TYR A 192 -6.08 -10.95 -12.77
C TYR A 192 -7.51 -11.20 -12.26
N ALA A 193 -7.72 -12.33 -11.55
CA ALA A 193 -8.99 -12.65 -10.91
C ALA A 193 -9.15 -11.82 -9.63
N TRP A 194 -9.85 -10.70 -9.75
CA TRP A 194 -10.07 -9.79 -8.62
C TRP A 194 -11.29 -10.19 -7.80
N ALA A 195 -11.12 -10.34 -6.48
CA ALA A 195 -12.20 -10.72 -5.57
C ALA A 195 -13.33 -9.67 -5.52
N GLY A 196 -13.06 -8.41 -5.80
CA GLY A 196 -14.06 -7.35 -5.90
C GLY A 196 -15.01 -7.48 -7.11
N ASP A 197 -14.63 -8.24 -8.14
CA ASP A 197 -15.48 -8.51 -9.31
C ASP A 197 -16.52 -9.62 -9.07
N GLU A 198 -16.34 -10.46 -8.06
CA GLU A 198 -17.22 -11.60 -7.78
C GLU A 198 -18.56 -11.19 -7.15
N ASN A 199 -18.63 -10.02 -6.51
CA ASN A 199 -19.87 -9.53 -5.90
C ASN A 199 -20.99 -9.19 -6.91
N ASP A 200 -20.69 -9.04 -8.21
CA ASP A 200 -21.69 -8.78 -9.26
C ASP A 200 -22.22 -10.05 -9.94
N ARG A 201 -21.64 -11.23 -9.67
CA ARG A 201 -22.10 -12.48 -10.30
C ARG A 201 -23.24 -13.17 -9.54
N HIS A 202 -23.66 -12.61 -8.39
CA HIS A 202 -24.67 -13.19 -7.52
C HIS A 202 -25.79 -12.20 -7.15
N GLY A 203 -25.97 -11.12 -7.95
CA GLY A 203 -27.07 -10.17 -7.86
C GLY A 203 -28.15 -10.38 -8.91
#